data_fc016335c7e90bfa1570f6884ac6ec5f
#
_entry.id   fc016335c7e90bfa1570f6884ac6ec5f
#
_cell.length_a   1.000
_cell.length_b   1.000
_cell.length_c   1.000
_cell.angle_alpha   90.00
_cell.angle_beta   90.00
_cell.angle_gamma   90.00
#
_symmetry.space_group_name_H-M   'P 1'
#
loop_
_entity.id
_entity.type
_entity.pdbx_description
1 polymer ?
#
loop_
_entity_poly.entity_id
_entity_poly.type
_entity_poly.pdbx_seq_one_letter_code
_entity_poly.pdbx_strand_id
1 'polypeptide(L)'
;MSMNRRAFLKATGAGLLTAAFPISLVKLAFGGEGPVPDFTFGYISDAHIQQIKGTRFVRNWDMGLIRAIREANLLTPRPDFFMFGGDLAQLGKKEELDHGLEMMSNLRGKVRYVIGEHDYYLDLGQYWEEKIGPLYYSFDHKGVHFVVLNSILTYDSWTHKKWASPMERMLAMARLDNPNGSPFMVGDKQLAWLKKDLAKFDRNTPV
;
A
#
# COMPACT_ATOMS: atom_id res chain seq x y z
N MET A 1 27.63 5.57 15.29
CA MET A 1 27.67 4.14 15.63
C MET A 1 26.43 3.50 15.01
N SER A 2 26.53 2.75 13.94
CA SER A 2 25.39 2.13 13.27
C SER A 2 24.95 0.88 14.04
N MET A 3 23.73 0.85 14.49
CA MET A 3 23.14 -0.30 15.17
C MET A 3 22.89 -1.41 14.14
N ASN A 4 23.48 -2.58 14.30
CA ASN A 4 23.30 -3.67 13.35
C ASN A 4 21.92 -4.35 13.53
N ARG A 5 21.46 -5.04 12.48
CA ARG A 5 20.15 -5.72 12.41
C ARG A 5 19.88 -6.67 13.61
N ARG A 6 20.91 -7.31 14.15
CA ARG A 6 20.81 -8.21 15.31
C ARG A 6 20.56 -7.46 16.63
N ALA A 7 21.11 -6.25 16.78
CA ALA A 7 20.87 -5.41 17.95
C ALA A 7 19.43 -4.86 17.96
N PHE A 8 18.91 -4.51 16.79
CA PHE A 8 17.51 -4.10 16.62
C PHE A 8 16.53 -5.24 16.99
N LEU A 9 16.76 -6.46 16.48
CA LEU A 9 15.89 -7.62 16.76
C LEU A 9 15.99 -8.11 18.21
N LYS A 10 17.11 -7.92 18.88
CA LYS A 10 17.24 -8.24 20.33
C LYS A 10 16.53 -7.22 21.21
N ALA A 11 16.43 -5.97 20.79
CA ALA A 11 15.66 -4.94 21.50
C ALA A 11 14.14 -5.14 21.39
N THR A 12 13.68 -5.78 20.31
CA THR A 12 12.25 -6.05 20.06
C THR A 12 11.79 -7.44 20.53
N GLY A 13 12.71 -8.35 20.85
CA GLY A 13 12.42 -9.76 21.18
C GLY A 13 12.31 -10.10 22.67
N ALA A 14 12.48 -9.16 23.57
CA ALA A 14 12.42 -9.41 25.02
C ALA A 14 11.32 -8.55 25.67
N GLY A 15 10.12 -9.12 25.75
CA GLY A 15 9.10 -8.62 26.66
C GLY A 15 7.79 -8.23 26.01
N LEU A 16 6.83 -9.12 26.06
CA LEU A 16 5.41 -8.78 26.21
C LEU A 16 5.25 -8.05 27.57
N LEU A 17 5.59 -6.77 27.56
CA LEU A 17 5.18 -5.82 28.57
C LEU A 17 4.69 -4.60 27.83
N THR A 18 3.46 -4.23 28.08
CA THR A 18 2.82 -2.96 27.76
C THR A 18 3.67 -1.79 28.29
N ALA A 19 4.78 -1.54 27.62
CA ALA A 19 5.59 -0.35 27.86
C ALA A 19 5.24 0.64 26.77
N ALA A 20 4.50 1.68 27.14
CA ALA A 20 4.43 2.90 26.34
C ALA A 20 5.88 3.28 25.97
N PHE A 21 6.20 3.23 24.68
CA PHE A 21 7.51 3.68 24.20
C PHE A 21 7.65 5.17 24.53
N PRO A 22 8.70 5.57 25.25
CA PRO A 22 8.87 6.98 25.58
C PRO A 22 9.03 7.78 24.27
N ILE A 23 8.32 8.89 24.19
CA ILE A 23 8.27 9.90 23.10
C ILE A 23 9.67 10.27 22.58
N SER A 24 10.72 10.12 23.39
CA SER A 24 12.12 10.37 23.01
C SER A 24 12.68 9.49 21.89
N LEU A 25 12.13 8.29 21.67
CA LEU A 25 12.58 7.39 20.58
C LEU A 25 12.03 7.78 19.21
N VAL A 26 10.86 8.41 19.19
CA VAL A 26 10.26 8.94 17.95
C VAL A 26 11.03 10.17 17.45
N LYS A 27 11.52 11.02 18.34
CA LYS A 27 12.36 12.19 18.00
C LYS A 27 13.69 11.80 17.34
N LEU A 28 14.27 10.64 17.69
CA LEU A 28 15.52 10.14 17.09
C LEU A 28 15.33 9.56 15.68
N ALA A 29 14.12 9.15 15.35
CA ALA A 29 13.83 8.58 14.02
C ALA A 29 13.52 9.64 12.96
N PHE A 30 12.95 10.79 13.35
CA PHE A 30 12.38 11.77 12.40
C PHE A 30 13.05 13.16 12.40
N GLY A 31 14.04 13.41 13.23
CA GLY A 31 14.89 14.63 13.17
C GLY A 31 14.21 16.00 13.35
N GLY A 32 12.93 16.04 13.74
CA GLY A 32 12.18 17.28 13.86
C GLY A 32 12.30 17.95 15.25
N GLU A 33 12.47 19.26 15.31
CA GLU A 33 12.53 20.06 16.54
C GLU A 33 11.16 20.42 17.17
N GLY A 34 10.10 19.66 16.92
CA GLY A 34 8.79 19.89 17.51
C GLY A 34 8.09 18.59 17.90
N PRO A 35 7.15 18.62 18.86
CA PRO A 35 6.34 17.45 19.13
C PRO A 35 5.42 17.22 17.94
N VAL A 36 5.72 16.17 17.16
CA VAL A 36 4.75 15.62 16.22
C VAL A 36 3.58 15.08 17.06
N PRO A 37 2.34 15.54 16.84
CA PRO A 37 1.21 15.01 17.59
C PRO A 37 1.10 13.49 17.41
N ASP A 38 0.83 12.80 18.48
CA ASP A 38 0.63 11.34 18.41
C ASP A 38 -0.54 11.01 17.48
N PHE A 39 -0.31 10.03 16.64
CA PHE A 39 -1.35 9.45 15.78
C PHE A 39 -1.09 7.98 15.54
N THR A 40 -2.12 7.28 15.13
CA THR A 40 -2.04 5.89 14.72
C THR A 40 -2.73 5.72 13.36
N PHE A 41 -2.22 4.80 12.56
CA PHE A 41 -2.94 4.34 11.37
C PHE A 41 -2.99 2.83 11.33
N GLY A 42 -4.06 2.28 10.76
CA GLY A 42 -4.18 0.86 10.50
C GLY A 42 -3.65 0.53 9.10
N TYR A 43 -3.12 -0.68 8.93
CA TYR A 43 -2.65 -1.16 7.62
C TYR A 43 -3.32 -2.50 7.31
N ILE A 44 -3.97 -2.58 6.15
CA ILE A 44 -4.58 -3.79 5.59
C ILE A 44 -4.06 -3.93 4.17
N SER A 45 -3.77 -5.14 3.73
CA SER A 45 -3.18 -5.39 2.41
C SER A 45 -3.56 -6.78 1.90
N ASP A 46 -3.36 -7.03 0.61
CA ASP A 46 -3.34 -8.35 -0.01
C ASP A 46 -4.66 -9.13 0.18
N ALA A 47 -5.78 -8.49 -0.10
CA ALA A 47 -7.09 -9.13 -0.02
C ALA A 47 -7.32 -10.15 -1.13
N HIS A 48 -6.75 -9.93 -2.32
CA HIS A 48 -6.79 -10.84 -3.47
C HIS A 48 -8.20 -11.34 -3.80
N ILE A 49 -9.18 -10.44 -3.82
CA ILE A 49 -10.55 -10.79 -4.17
C ILE A 49 -10.59 -11.41 -5.56
N GLN A 50 -11.16 -12.60 -5.66
CA GLN A 50 -11.19 -13.35 -6.91
C GLN A 50 -12.59 -13.72 -7.34
N GLN A 51 -12.92 -13.40 -8.58
CA GLN A 51 -14.12 -13.88 -9.23
C GLN A 51 -13.94 -15.33 -9.69
N ILE A 52 -14.86 -16.21 -9.27
CA ILE A 52 -14.88 -17.60 -9.71
C ILE A 52 -16.18 -17.85 -10.47
N LYS A 53 -16.08 -18.57 -11.61
CA LYS A 53 -17.22 -19.02 -12.42
C LYS A 53 -18.25 -17.90 -12.66
N GLY A 54 -17.87 -16.90 -13.40
CA GLY A 54 -18.71 -15.76 -13.74
C GLY A 54 -18.80 -14.73 -12.60
N THR A 55 -19.92 -14.69 -11.89
CA THR A 55 -20.18 -13.71 -10.83
C THR A 55 -19.93 -14.22 -9.41
N ARG A 56 -19.41 -15.45 -9.25
CA ARG A 56 -19.14 -15.99 -7.91
C ARG A 56 -17.76 -15.57 -7.44
N PHE A 57 -17.67 -15.17 -6.17
CA PHE A 57 -16.44 -14.79 -5.50
C PHE A 57 -15.93 -15.87 -4.55
N VAL A 58 -14.62 -15.92 -4.31
CA VAL A 58 -14.02 -16.89 -3.39
C VAL A 58 -14.27 -16.43 -1.97
N ARG A 59 -15.06 -17.19 -1.26
CA ARG A 59 -15.50 -16.81 0.08
C ARG A 59 -14.41 -16.74 1.13
N ASN A 60 -13.37 -17.55 1.02
CA ASN A 60 -12.32 -17.57 2.03
C ASN A 60 -11.53 -16.26 2.06
N TRP A 61 -11.30 -15.67 0.91
CA TRP A 61 -10.59 -14.37 0.82
C TRP A 61 -11.50 -13.22 1.21
N ASP A 62 -12.75 -13.23 0.74
CA ASP A 62 -13.79 -12.31 1.19
C ASP A 62 -13.92 -12.34 2.71
N MET A 63 -13.97 -13.52 3.31
CA MET A 63 -14.08 -13.69 4.76
C MET A 63 -12.85 -13.16 5.50
N GLY A 64 -11.66 -13.27 4.91
CA GLY A 64 -10.44 -12.69 5.46
C GLY A 64 -10.52 -11.18 5.56
N LEU A 65 -10.90 -10.51 4.47
CA LEU A 65 -11.08 -9.07 4.42
C LEU A 65 -12.20 -8.60 5.35
N ILE A 66 -13.36 -9.27 5.33
CA ILE A 66 -14.50 -8.97 6.23
C ILE A 66 -14.06 -9.04 7.69
N ARG A 67 -13.29 -10.07 8.05
CA ARG A 67 -12.78 -10.23 9.41
C ARG A 67 -11.82 -9.11 9.78
N ALA A 68 -10.87 -8.78 8.91
CA ALA A 68 -9.92 -7.69 9.12
C ALA A 68 -10.64 -6.35 9.32
N ILE A 69 -11.63 -6.04 8.50
CA ILE A 69 -12.46 -4.83 8.63
C ILE A 69 -13.22 -4.82 9.95
N ARG A 70 -13.82 -5.96 10.32
CA ARG A 70 -14.54 -6.08 11.60
C ARG A 70 -13.64 -5.83 12.80
N GLU A 71 -12.46 -6.46 12.82
CA GLU A 71 -11.47 -6.29 13.89
C GLU A 71 -10.92 -4.86 13.92
N ALA A 72 -10.63 -4.26 12.75
CA ALA A 72 -10.19 -2.87 12.64
C ALA A 72 -11.25 -1.89 13.19
N ASN A 73 -12.53 -2.16 12.95
CA ASN A 73 -13.62 -1.33 13.46
C ASN A 73 -13.82 -1.39 14.99
N LEU A 74 -13.22 -2.38 15.66
CA LEU A 74 -13.25 -2.55 17.12
C LEU A 74 -12.04 -1.90 17.82
N LEU A 75 -11.05 -1.40 17.07
CA LEU A 75 -9.87 -0.80 17.66
C LEU A 75 -10.24 0.43 18.53
N THR A 76 -9.62 0.50 19.69
CA THR A 76 -9.76 1.61 20.64
C THR A 76 -8.39 1.96 21.22
N PRO A 77 -7.88 3.19 21.04
CA PRO A 77 -8.46 4.26 20.24
C PRO A 77 -8.57 3.88 18.76
N ARG A 78 -9.50 4.52 18.04
CA ARG A 78 -9.61 4.33 16.60
C ARG A 78 -8.42 4.95 15.90
N PRO A 79 -7.82 4.28 14.90
CA PRO A 79 -6.81 4.88 14.04
C PRO A 79 -7.30 6.16 13.34
N ASP A 80 -6.42 7.12 13.18
CA ASP A 80 -6.72 8.39 12.48
C ASP A 80 -7.11 8.15 11.02
N PHE A 81 -6.48 7.17 10.39
CA PHE A 81 -6.79 6.70 9.05
C PHE A 81 -6.33 5.25 8.86
N PHE A 82 -6.68 4.67 7.73
CA PHE A 82 -6.19 3.36 7.29
C PHE A 82 -5.42 3.50 5.98
N MET A 83 -4.39 2.67 5.82
CA MET A 83 -3.74 2.41 4.54
C MET A 83 -4.19 1.03 4.04
N PHE A 84 -4.60 0.96 2.77
CA PHE A 84 -4.74 -0.31 2.07
C PHE A 84 -3.55 -0.47 1.12
N GLY A 85 -2.74 -1.49 1.35
CA GLY A 85 -1.38 -1.65 0.78
C GLY A 85 -1.30 -2.28 -0.60
N GLY A 86 -2.44 -2.46 -1.29
CA GLY A 86 -2.47 -3.04 -2.64
C GLY A 86 -2.99 -4.47 -2.68
N ASP A 87 -3.09 -5.00 -3.89
CA ASP A 87 -3.61 -6.33 -4.21
C ASP A 87 -5.03 -6.57 -3.64
N LEU A 88 -5.90 -5.61 -3.94
CA LEU A 88 -7.32 -5.72 -3.62
C LEU A 88 -7.98 -6.81 -4.47
N ALA A 89 -7.70 -6.82 -5.78
CA ALA A 89 -8.17 -7.81 -6.72
C ALA A 89 -7.12 -8.89 -6.98
N GLN A 90 -7.53 -10.10 -7.35
CA GLN A 90 -6.62 -11.17 -7.75
C GLN A 90 -6.13 -11.02 -9.20
N LEU A 91 -6.99 -10.60 -10.10
CA LEU A 91 -6.70 -10.48 -11.53
C LEU A 91 -6.94 -9.06 -12.07
N GLY A 92 -7.16 -8.07 -11.21
CA GLY A 92 -7.42 -6.68 -11.59
C GLY A 92 -8.71 -6.48 -12.38
N LYS A 93 -9.65 -7.40 -12.29
CA LYS A 93 -10.94 -7.28 -12.96
C LYS A 93 -11.79 -6.21 -12.29
N LYS A 94 -12.57 -5.49 -13.07
CA LYS A 94 -13.50 -4.47 -12.56
C LYS A 94 -14.42 -4.99 -11.48
N GLU A 95 -14.98 -6.17 -11.70
CA GLU A 95 -15.90 -6.84 -10.76
C GLU A 95 -15.20 -7.22 -9.44
N GLU A 96 -13.91 -7.60 -9.51
CA GLU A 96 -13.11 -7.91 -8.31
C GLU A 96 -12.81 -6.64 -7.52
N LEU A 97 -12.40 -5.57 -8.21
CA LEU A 97 -12.14 -4.26 -7.60
C LEU A 97 -13.41 -3.66 -7.00
N ASP A 98 -14.53 -3.66 -7.73
CA ASP A 98 -15.81 -3.14 -7.25
C ASP A 98 -16.29 -3.89 -6.00
N HIS A 99 -16.19 -5.23 -6.00
CA HIS A 99 -16.55 -6.03 -4.85
C HIS A 99 -15.63 -5.78 -3.65
N GLY A 100 -14.33 -5.69 -3.89
CA GLY A 100 -13.36 -5.32 -2.85
C GLY A 100 -13.63 -3.95 -2.25
N LEU A 101 -13.94 -2.95 -3.07
CA LEU A 101 -14.30 -1.60 -2.63
C LEU A 101 -15.61 -1.58 -1.86
N GLU A 102 -16.62 -2.35 -2.27
CA GLU A 102 -17.87 -2.50 -1.52
C GLU A 102 -17.59 -3.04 -0.11
N MET A 103 -16.76 -4.08 0.02
CA MET A 103 -16.35 -4.58 1.33
C MET A 103 -15.59 -3.54 2.14
N MET A 104 -14.62 -2.85 1.53
CA MET A 104 -13.82 -1.81 2.18
C MET A 104 -14.66 -0.61 2.64
N SER A 105 -15.80 -0.34 2.01
CA SER A 105 -16.72 0.71 2.43
C SER A 105 -17.30 0.50 3.85
N ASN A 106 -17.24 -0.72 4.37
CA ASN A 106 -17.63 -1.04 5.74
C ASN A 106 -16.54 -0.71 6.78
N LEU A 107 -15.34 -0.35 6.36
CA LEU A 107 -14.29 0.10 7.28
C LEU A 107 -14.58 1.52 7.74
N ARG A 108 -14.66 1.70 9.06
CA ARG A 108 -14.98 3.00 9.67
C ARG A 108 -13.74 3.86 9.78
N GLY A 109 -13.56 4.77 8.84
CA GLY A 109 -12.46 5.70 8.82
C GLY A 109 -12.03 6.06 7.40
N LYS A 110 -11.10 6.99 7.29
CA LYS A 110 -10.55 7.38 6.00
C LYS A 110 -9.58 6.32 5.53
N VAL A 111 -9.74 5.82 4.32
CA VAL A 111 -8.81 4.89 3.70
C VAL A 111 -7.95 5.61 2.67
N ARG A 112 -6.66 5.34 2.69
CA ARG A 112 -5.67 5.71 1.70
C ARG A 112 -5.25 4.44 0.96
N TYR A 113 -5.37 4.42 -0.34
CA TYR A 113 -5.10 3.23 -1.14
C TYR A 113 -3.74 3.31 -1.83
N VAL A 114 -3.04 2.20 -1.83
CA VAL A 114 -1.85 1.95 -2.64
C VAL A 114 -2.24 0.89 -3.67
N ILE A 115 -1.85 1.07 -4.92
CA ILE A 115 -2.12 0.06 -5.95
C ILE A 115 -1.12 -1.09 -5.83
N GLY A 116 -1.60 -2.33 -5.98
CA GLY A 116 -0.77 -3.52 -6.08
C GLY A 116 -0.58 -4.00 -7.52
N GLU A 117 0.33 -4.92 -7.74
CA GLU A 117 0.60 -5.46 -9.09
C GLU A 117 -0.58 -6.22 -9.66
N HIS A 118 -1.32 -6.92 -8.82
CA HIS A 118 -2.53 -7.63 -9.23
C HIS A 118 -3.64 -6.68 -9.68
N ASP A 119 -3.71 -5.49 -9.07
CA ASP A 119 -4.67 -4.45 -9.47
C ASP A 119 -4.25 -3.72 -10.76
N TYR A 120 -2.93 -3.70 -11.05
CA TYR A 120 -2.35 -2.86 -12.10
C TYR A 120 -2.28 -3.55 -13.48
N TYR A 121 -1.80 -4.81 -13.54
CA TYR A 121 -1.33 -5.38 -14.80
C TYR A 121 -2.42 -5.74 -15.82
N LEU A 122 -3.68 -5.86 -15.43
CA LEU A 122 -4.73 -6.17 -16.40
C LEU A 122 -4.95 -5.01 -17.39
N ASP A 123 -5.14 -3.80 -16.86
CA ASP A 123 -5.45 -2.59 -17.65
C ASP A 123 -4.47 -1.44 -17.44
N LEU A 124 -3.33 -1.71 -16.80
CA LEU A 124 -2.29 -0.74 -16.43
C LEU A 124 -2.81 0.35 -15.48
N GLY A 125 -3.72 -0.03 -14.58
CA GLY A 125 -4.25 0.82 -13.54
C GLY A 125 -5.32 1.82 -14.00
N GLN A 126 -5.84 1.69 -15.21
CA GLN A 126 -6.85 2.64 -15.72
C GLN A 126 -8.11 2.64 -14.87
N TYR A 127 -8.65 1.47 -14.54
CA TYR A 127 -9.85 1.37 -13.71
C TYR A 127 -9.61 1.81 -12.27
N TRP A 128 -8.42 1.53 -11.76
CA TRP A 128 -8.00 2.03 -10.46
C TRP A 128 -8.03 3.57 -10.40
N GLU A 129 -7.43 4.25 -11.38
CA GLU A 129 -7.43 5.71 -11.44
C GLU A 129 -8.85 6.29 -11.53
N GLU A 130 -9.73 5.62 -12.27
CA GLU A 130 -11.14 6.02 -12.39
C GLU A 130 -11.91 5.91 -11.07
N LYS A 131 -11.71 4.83 -10.31
CA LYS A 131 -12.54 4.49 -9.15
C LYS A 131 -11.95 4.89 -7.81
N ILE A 132 -10.64 4.82 -7.68
CA ILE A 132 -9.94 4.98 -6.39
C ILE A 132 -9.12 6.26 -6.37
N GLY A 133 -8.37 6.51 -7.43
CA GLY A 133 -7.56 7.72 -7.54
C GLY A 133 -6.15 7.47 -8.10
N PRO A 134 -5.27 8.45 -8.00
CA PRO A 134 -3.97 8.42 -8.65
C PRO A 134 -3.11 7.26 -8.18
N LEU A 135 -2.28 6.74 -9.10
CA LEU A 135 -1.38 5.60 -8.84
C LEU A 135 -0.25 5.94 -7.86
N TYR A 136 0.09 7.21 -7.73
CA TYR A 136 1.03 7.73 -6.75
C TYR A 136 0.61 9.14 -6.33
N TYR A 137 0.81 9.47 -5.07
CA TYR A 137 0.38 10.76 -4.49
C TYR A 137 1.06 11.01 -3.14
N SER A 138 0.84 12.19 -2.59
CA SER A 138 1.24 12.52 -1.23
C SER A 138 0.09 13.14 -0.45
N PHE A 139 0.19 13.11 0.86
CA PHE A 139 -0.74 13.76 1.77
C PHE A 139 -0.06 14.05 3.11
N ASP A 140 -0.57 15.05 3.81
CA ASP A 140 -0.08 15.42 5.14
C ASP A 140 -1.05 14.92 6.21
N HIS A 141 -0.49 14.47 7.33
CA HIS A 141 -1.25 14.15 8.51
C HIS A 141 -0.46 14.49 9.77
N LYS A 142 -1.01 15.38 10.60
CA LYS A 142 -0.43 15.81 11.89
C LYS A 142 1.07 16.15 11.81
N GLY A 143 1.49 16.86 10.78
CA GLY A 143 2.86 17.32 10.61
C GLY A 143 3.82 16.29 9.99
N VAL A 144 3.32 15.13 9.60
CA VAL A 144 4.06 14.12 8.81
C VAL A 144 3.60 14.16 7.37
N HIS A 145 4.55 14.20 6.45
CA HIS A 145 4.29 14.12 5.02
C HIS A 145 4.37 12.66 4.57
N PHE A 146 3.27 12.12 4.06
CA PHE A 146 3.19 10.75 3.56
C PHE A 146 3.29 10.75 2.04
N VAL A 147 4.12 9.85 1.52
CA VAL A 147 4.30 9.67 0.08
C VAL A 147 3.93 8.23 -0.28
N VAL A 148 3.01 8.09 -1.21
CA VAL A 148 2.63 6.81 -1.82
C VAL A 148 3.27 6.75 -3.19
N LEU A 149 4.06 5.70 -3.43
CA LEU A 149 4.74 5.46 -4.70
C LEU A 149 4.18 4.21 -5.38
N ASN A 150 4.09 4.26 -6.69
CA ASN A 150 3.83 3.08 -7.51
C ASN A 150 5.17 2.51 -8.00
N SER A 151 5.60 1.41 -7.42
CA SER A 151 6.83 0.70 -7.83
C SER A 151 6.59 -0.35 -8.91
N ILE A 152 5.36 -0.51 -9.39
CA ILE A 152 4.98 -1.53 -10.36
C ILE A 152 5.18 -1.03 -11.79
N LEU A 153 5.29 0.29 -11.95
CA LEU A 153 5.44 0.92 -13.23
C LEU A 153 6.75 0.47 -13.90
N THR A 154 6.63 -0.14 -15.04
CA THR A 154 7.77 -0.56 -15.84
C THR A 154 7.93 0.33 -17.08
N TYR A 155 9.17 0.61 -17.42
CA TYR A 155 9.53 1.31 -18.67
C TYR A 155 10.01 0.38 -19.72
N ASP A 156 10.05 -0.86 -19.41
CA ASP A 156 10.76 -1.83 -20.17
C ASP A 156 9.89 -2.56 -21.16
N SER A 157 10.48 -3.56 -21.72
CA SER A 157 9.85 -4.51 -22.60
C SER A 157 8.67 -5.26 -21.96
N TRP A 158 8.51 -5.26 -20.62
CA TRP A 158 7.41 -5.97 -19.98
C TRP A 158 6.06 -5.34 -20.29
N THR A 159 5.86 -4.07 -19.97
CA THR A 159 4.59 -3.36 -20.25
C THR A 159 4.42 -3.07 -21.73
N HIS A 160 5.52 -2.85 -22.45
CA HIS A 160 5.52 -2.57 -23.87
C HIS A 160 5.64 -3.81 -24.75
N LYS A 161 5.94 -4.96 -24.18
CA LYS A 161 5.93 -6.23 -24.91
C LYS A 161 4.57 -6.43 -25.56
N LYS A 162 4.58 -6.92 -26.80
CA LYS A 162 3.36 -7.28 -27.49
C LYS A 162 2.82 -8.58 -26.89
N TRP A 163 1.85 -8.44 -26.02
CA TRP A 163 1.09 -9.53 -25.43
C TRP A 163 -0.09 -9.90 -26.34
N ALA A 164 -0.49 -11.16 -26.40
CA ALA A 164 -1.67 -11.58 -27.15
C ALA A 164 -2.96 -10.99 -26.56
N SER A 165 -2.98 -10.77 -25.23
CA SER A 165 -4.08 -10.10 -24.55
C SER A 165 -3.62 -9.46 -23.23
N PRO A 166 -4.37 -8.49 -22.69
CA PRO A 166 -4.14 -7.96 -21.34
C PRO A 166 -4.16 -9.06 -20.27
N MET A 167 -5.02 -10.06 -20.41
CA MET A 167 -5.11 -11.18 -19.48
C MET A 167 -3.85 -12.07 -19.53
N GLU A 168 -3.25 -12.29 -20.70
CA GLU A 168 -1.98 -13.01 -20.81
C GLU A 168 -0.87 -12.26 -20.06
N ARG A 169 -0.77 -10.94 -20.21
CA ARG A 169 0.17 -10.11 -19.46
C ARG A 169 -0.04 -10.27 -17.96
N MET A 170 -1.28 -10.18 -17.50
CA MET A 170 -1.63 -10.35 -16.09
C MET A 170 -1.25 -11.74 -15.57
N LEU A 171 -1.56 -12.79 -16.29
CA LEU A 171 -1.24 -14.17 -15.89
C LEU A 171 0.27 -14.44 -15.89
N ALA A 172 1.02 -13.86 -16.83
CA ALA A 172 2.47 -13.99 -16.86
C ALA A 172 3.11 -13.26 -15.67
N MET A 173 2.58 -12.10 -15.27
CA MET A 173 2.99 -11.41 -14.05
C MET A 173 2.72 -12.29 -12.82
N ALA A 174 1.51 -12.79 -12.67
CA ALA A 174 1.13 -13.65 -11.53
C ALA A 174 1.94 -14.94 -11.40
N ARG A 175 2.51 -15.43 -12.51
CA ARG A 175 3.43 -16.59 -12.53
C ARG A 175 4.88 -16.19 -12.31
N LEU A 176 5.17 -14.92 -12.21
CA LEU A 176 6.53 -14.37 -12.15
C LEU A 176 7.41 -14.80 -13.35
N ASP A 177 6.79 -15.00 -14.50
CA ASP A 177 7.45 -15.40 -15.75
C ASP A 177 8.11 -14.17 -16.41
N ASN A 178 9.07 -13.57 -15.72
CA ASN A 178 9.86 -12.48 -16.28
C ASN A 178 11.33 -12.84 -16.30
N PRO A 179 11.83 -13.42 -17.41
CA PRO A 179 13.22 -13.81 -17.53
C PRO A 179 14.19 -12.62 -17.57
N ASN A 180 13.71 -11.41 -17.80
CA ASN A 180 14.54 -10.19 -17.95
C ASN A 180 14.59 -9.33 -16.68
N GLY A 181 14.17 -9.86 -15.55
CA GLY A 181 14.20 -9.18 -14.26
C GLY A 181 12.84 -8.76 -13.73
N SER A 182 12.85 -8.03 -12.63
CA SER A 182 11.63 -7.59 -11.96
C SER A 182 10.91 -6.50 -12.77
N PRO A 183 9.59 -6.57 -12.94
CA PRO A 183 8.81 -5.48 -13.46
C PRO A 183 8.66 -4.31 -12.47
N PHE A 184 9.23 -4.42 -11.27
CA PHE A 184 9.07 -3.45 -10.21
C PHE A 184 10.15 -2.38 -10.27
N MET A 185 9.73 -1.15 -10.59
CA MET A 185 10.61 0.03 -10.56
C MET A 185 9.79 1.31 -10.48
N VAL A 186 10.40 2.32 -9.87
CA VAL A 186 9.86 3.69 -9.87
C VAL A 186 10.38 4.42 -11.09
N GLY A 187 9.47 4.93 -11.91
CA GLY A 187 9.82 5.55 -13.15
C GLY A 187 10.30 7.00 -13.05
N ASP A 188 11.02 7.47 -14.08
CA ASP A 188 11.62 8.81 -14.10
C ASP A 188 10.61 9.94 -13.90
N LYS A 189 9.42 9.82 -14.49
CA LYS A 189 8.33 10.79 -14.32
C LYS A 189 7.92 10.87 -12.85
N GLN A 190 7.78 9.74 -12.18
CA GLN A 190 7.41 9.68 -10.78
C GLN A 190 8.55 10.15 -9.88
N LEU A 191 9.81 9.82 -10.20
CA LEU A 191 10.98 10.32 -9.50
C LEU A 191 11.10 11.85 -9.61
N ALA A 192 10.83 12.41 -10.79
CA ALA A 192 10.82 13.86 -10.99
C ALA A 192 9.71 14.53 -10.16
N TRP A 193 8.51 13.92 -10.12
CA TRP A 193 7.42 14.37 -9.26
C TRP A 193 7.81 14.30 -7.79
N LEU A 194 8.38 13.18 -7.33
CA LEU A 194 8.82 12.99 -5.95
C LEU A 194 9.84 14.06 -5.51
N LYS A 195 10.86 14.31 -6.35
CA LYS A 195 11.84 15.38 -6.09
C LYS A 195 11.17 16.75 -5.92
N LYS A 196 10.20 17.06 -6.79
CA LYS A 196 9.44 18.31 -6.73
C LYS A 196 8.53 18.38 -5.50
N ASP A 197 7.97 17.26 -5.10
CA ASP A 197 7.09 17.17 -3.94
C ASP A 197 7.88 17.37 -2.65
N LEU A 198 8.96 16.63 -2.46
CA LEU A 198 9.84 16.74 -1.28
C LEU A 198 10.55 18.10 -1.18
N ALA A 199 10.79 18.79 -2.28
CA ALA A 199 11.39 20.13 -2.29
C ALA A 199 10.51 21.23 -1.64
N LYS A 200 9.25 20.93 -1.36
CA LYS A 200 8.33 21.85 -0.64
C LYS A 200 8.57 21.88 0.87
N PHE A 201 9.33 20.93 1.37
CA PHE A 201 9.51 20.71 2.80
C PHE A 201 10.97 20.96 3.20
N ASP A 202 11.19 21.35 4.42
CA ASP A 202 12.53 21.44 4.99
C ASP A 202 13.03 20.07 5.47
N ARG A 203 14.32 20.03 5.89
CA ARG A 203 14.95 18.78 6.34
C ARG A 203 14.41 18.25 7.66
N ASN A 204 13.64 19.05 8.38
CA ASN A 204 13.09 18.69 9.69
C ASN A 204 11.65 18.17 9.56
N THR A 205 11.04 18.27 8.39
CA THR A 205 9.71 17.70 8.15
C THR A 205 9.80 16.19 8.09
N PRO A 206 9.08 15.46 8.96
CA PRO A 206 9.01 14.00 8.88
C PRO A 206 8.33 13.54 7.59
N VAL A 207 8.91 12.55 6.90
CA VAL A 207 8.35 11.96 5.68
C VAL A 207 8.26 10.45 5.84
#